data_01ae6ec339b220e19bc884580a6b73db
#
_entry.id   01ae6ec339b220e19bc884580a6b73db
#
_cell.length_a   1.000
_cell.length_b   1.000
_cell.length_c   1.000
_cell.angle_alpha   90.00
_cell.angle_beta   90.00
_cell.angle_gamma   90.00
#
_symmetry.space_group_name_H-M   'P 1'
#
loop_
_entity.id
_entity.type
_entity.pdbx_description
1 polymer ?
#
loop_
_entity_poly.entity_id
_entity_poly.type
_entity_poly.pdbx_seq_one_letter_code
_entity_poly.pdbx_strand_id
1 'polypeptide(L)'
;LLPLESRLDIEHIYARKRHEQEPLSEDALLDALGNKSLLEKNINIRAADYRFADKRNVYLGLSGSRKTPTEIFELRRLAEDNTDFQEADLLARNGLIIDGFVTFLDQCKLLK
;
A
#
# COMPACT_ATOMS: atom_id res chain seq x y z
N LEU A 1 -0.90 -23.18 11.94
CA LEU A 1 -0.99 -21.87 11.30
C LEU A 1 0.33 -21.13 11.39
N LEU A 2 0.72 -20.49 10.31
CA LEU A 2 1.91 -19.65 10.31
C LEU A 2 1.65 -18.38 11.14
N PRO A 3 2.69 -17.85 11.82
CA PRO A 3 2.58 -16.55 12.49
C PRO A 3 2.18 -15.47 11.49
N LEU A 4 1.54 -14.41 11.98
CA LEU A 4 1.07 -13.32 11.14
C LEU A 4 2.21 -12.71 10.32
N GLU A 5 3.35 -12.45 10.95
CA GLU A 5 4.53 -11.86 10.28
C GLU A 5 5.11 -12.77 9.19
N SER A 6 4.80 -14.07 9.21
CA SER A 6 5.22 -15.01 8.16
C SER A 6 4.26 -15.03 6.98
N ARG A 7 3.04 -14.50 7.15
CA ARG A 7 2.00 -14.53 6.14
C ARG A 7 1.80 -13.19 5.43
N LEU A 8 2.29 -12.12 6.02
CA LEU A 8 2.15 -10.77 5.49
C LEU A 8 3.52 -10.16 5.20
N ASP A 9 3.55 -9.30 4.22
CA ASP A 9 4.73 -8.55 3.84
C ASP A 9 4.38 -7.07 3.73
N ILE A 10 5.39 -6.22 3.60
CA ILE A 10 5.20 -4.78 3.38
C ILE A 10 5.23 -4.54 1.88
N GLU A 11 4.15 -3.99 1.37
CA GLU A 11 4.03 -3.62 -0.02
C GLU A 11 4.27 -2.12 -0.19
N HIS A 12 5.10 -1.75 -1.18
CA HIS A 12 5.24 -0.37 -1.63
C HIS A 12 4.24 -0.14 -2.76
N ILE A 13 3.24 0.69 -2.52
CA ILE A 13 2.19 0.98 -3.51
C ILE A 13 2.79 1.67 -4.73
N TYR A 14 3.57 2.73 -4.50
CA TYR A 14 4.45 3.32 -5.51
C TYR A 14 5.75 2.52 -5.48
N ALA A 15 5.98 1.71 -6.48
CA ALA A 15 7.07 0.73 -6.47
C ALA A 15 8.45 1.40 -6.56
N ARG A 16 9.44 0.78 -5.94
CA ARG A 16 10.83 1.23 -6.04
C ARG A 16 11.27 1.34 -7.51
N LYS A 17 10.91 0.37 -8.34
CA LYS A 17 11.25 0.39 -9.75
C LYS A 17 10.57 1.54 -10.49
N ARG A 18 9.33 1.88 -10.12
CA ARG A 18 8.64 3.03 -10.69
C ARG A 18 9.37 4.33 -10.33
N HIS A 19 9.85 4.42 -9.09
CA HIS A 19 10.62 5.57 -8.62
C HIS A 19 11.92 5.75 -9.43
N GLU A 20 12.52 4.67 -9.91
CA GLU A 20 13.70 4.73 -10.78
C GLU A 20 13.35 5.33 -12.15
N GLN A 21 12.15 5.08 -12.65
CA GLN A 21 11.69 5.55 -13.96
C GLN A 21 10.97 6.90 -13.89
N GLU A 22 10.17 7.08 -12.85
CA GLU A 22 9.36 8.27 -12.60
C GLU A 22 9.61 8.71 -11.16
N PRO A 23 10.70 9.43 -10.88
CA PRO A 23 11.09 9.74 -9.51
C PRO A 23 10.05 10.56 -8.75
N LEU A 24 9.83 10.19 -7.49
CA LEU A 24 9.12 11.03 -6.54
C LEU A 24 9.98 12.28 -6.27
N SER A 25 9.36 13.34 -5.74
CA SER A 25 10.08 14.59 -5.48
C SER A 25 11.22 14.42 -4.47
N GLU A 26 11.09 13.45 -3.57
CA GLU A 26 12.11 13.10 -2.58
C GLU A 26 12.21 11.59 -2.43
N ASP A 27 13.41 11.06 -2.33
CA ASP A 27 13.64 9.62 -2.17
C ASP A 27 12.99 9.07 -0.91
N ALA A 28 12.95 9.87 0.16
CA ALA A 28 12.37 9.46 1.43
C ALA A 28 10.88 9.12 1.33
N LEU A 29 10.17 9.67 0.35
CA LEU A 29 8.75 9.39 0.16
C LEU A 29 8.48 7.94 -0.20
N LEU A 30 9.45 7.25 -0.79
CA LEU A 30 9.31 5.84 -1.13
C LEU A 30 9.01 5.00 0.12
N ASP A 31 9.58 5.37 1.27
CA ASP A 31 9.42 4.67 2.54
C ASP A 31 8.43 5.35 3.49
N ALA A 32 7.69 6.35 3.02
CA ALA A 32 6.65 7.00 3.83
C ALA A 32 5.51 6.03 4.11
N LEU A 33 4.84 6.20 5.26
CA LEU A 33 3.71 5.36 5.65
C LEU A 33 2.60 5.37 4.60
N GLY A 34 2.35 6.52 3.96
CA GLY A 34 1.36 6.64 2.91
C GLY A 34 1.63 5.78 1.68
N ASN A 35 2.88 5.32 1.52
CA ASN A 35 3.28 4.45 0.41
C ASN A 35 3.35 2.97 0.80
N LYS A 36 3.00 2.62 2.02
CA LYS A 36 3.14 1.24 2.51
C LYS A 36 1.80 0.66 2.86
N SER A 37 1.65 -0.63 2.62
CA SER A 37 0.51 -1.41 3.06
C SER A 37 0.98 -2.81 3.40
N LEU A 38 0.20 -3.49 4.22
CA LEU A 38 0.37 -4.94 4.37
C LEU A 38 -0.20 -5.63 3.13
N LEU A 39 0.40 -6.73 2.75
CA LEU A 39 -0.07 -7.55 1.63
C LEU A 39 0.27 -9.00 1.93
N GLU A 40 -0.62 -9.89 1.60
CA GLU A 40 -0.40 -11.33 1.77
C GLU A 40 0.78 -11.81 0.94
N LYS A 41 1.69 -12.56 1.54
CA LYS A 41 2.88 -13.07 0.84
C LYS A 41 2.56 -13.96 -0.35
N ASN A 42 1.40 -14.62 -0.32
CA ASN A 42 0.99 -15.48 -1.42
C ASN A 42 0.47 -14.69 -2.63
N ILE A 43 0.22 -13.39 -2.47
CA ILE A 43 -0.05 -12.51 -3.60
C ILE A 43 1.29 -11.98 -4.08
N ASN A 44 1.86 -12.65 -5.09
CA ASN A 44 3.18 -12.32 -5.58
C ASN A 44 3.08 -11.38 -6.78
N ILE A 45 3.55 -10.14 -6.60
CA ILE A 45 3.56 -9.14 -7.66
C ILE A 45 4.91 -9.21 -8.37
N ARG A 46 4.90 -9.47 -9.67
CA ARG A 46 6.12 -9.60 -10.45
C ARG A 46 6.82 -8.26 -10.55
N ALA A 47 8.16 -8.29 -10.63
CA ALA A 47 8.95 -7.07 -10.76
C ALA A 47 8.58 -6.25 -12.01
N ALA A 48 8.09 -6.91 -13.06
CA ALA A 48 7.65 -6.23 -14.29
C ALA A 48 6.35 -5.43 -14.07
N ASP A 49 5.55 -5.80 -13.08
CA ASP A 49 4.25 -5.17 -12.80
C ASP A 49 4.40 -4.06 -11.77
N TYR A 50 5.35 -3.16 -12.01
CA TYR A 50 5.66 -2.10 -11.04
C TYR A 50 4.73 -0.88 -11.13
N ARG A 51 3.99 -0.73 -12.22
CA ARG A 51 3.04 0.38 -12.36
C ARG A 51 1.78 0.09 -11.57
N PHE A 52 1.14 1.15 -11.07
CA PHE A 52 -0.05 0.98 -10.25
C PHE A 52 -1.19 0.29 -11.01
N ALA A 53 -1.34 0.57 -12.30
CA ALA A 53 -2.38 -0.08 -13.11
C ALA A 53 -2.26 -1.61 -13.07
N ASP A 54 -1.04 -2.12 -13.11
CA ASP A 54 -0.80 -3.57 -13.05
C ASP A 54 -0.98 -4.09 -11.61
N LYS A 55 -0.44 -3.38 -10.63
CA LYS A 55 -0.62 -3.74 -9.22
C LYS A 55 -2.08 -3.75 -8.82
N ARG A 56 -2.85 -2.76 -9.31
CA ARG A 56 -4.27 -2.65 -9.07
C ARG A 56 -5.01 -3.92 -9.50
N ASN A 57 -4.68 -4.43 -10.67
CA ASN A 57 -5.28 -5.67 -11.17
C ASN A 57 -4.95 -6.86 -10.27
N VAL A 58 -3.72 -6.91 -9.74
CA VAL A 58 -3.33 -7.97 -8.81
C VAL A 58 -4.09 -7.84 -7.49
N TYR A 59 -4.18 -6.62 -6.94
CA TYR A 59 -4.89 -6.38 -5.68
C TYR A 59 -6.37 -6.77 -5.79
N LEU A 60 -6.98 -6.55 -6.96
CA LEU A 60 -8.39 -6.86 -7.19
C LEU A 60 -8.63 -8.31 -7.61
N GLY A 61 -7.58 -9.10 -7.75
CA GLY A 61 -7.71 -10.49 -8.17
C GLY A 61 -8.01 -10.69 -9.65
N LEU A 62 -7.75 -9.66 -10.47
CA LEU A 62 -8.01 -9.70 -11.91
C LEU A 62 -6.83 -10.27 -12.70
N SER A 63 -5.65 -10.29 -12.10
CA SER A 63 -4.44 -10.84 -12.71
C SER A 63 -3.57 -11.46 -11.63
N GLY A 64 -2.45 -12.08 -12.06
CA GLY A 64 -1.55 -12.76 -11.16
C GLY A 64 -1.81 -14.25 -11.11
N SER A 65 -0.95 -14.98 -10.40
CA SER A 65 -0.97 -16.44 -10.38
C SER A 65 -2.20 -17.00 -9.66
N ARG A 66 -2.73 -16.32 -8.67
CA ARG A 66 -3.84 -16.83 -7.87
C ARG A 66 -5.20 -16.29 -8.28
N LYS A 67 -5.24 -15.12 -8.87
CA LYS A 67 -6.48 -14.46 -9.29
C LYS A 67 -7.52 -14.36 -8.17
N THR A 68 -7.06 -14.04 -6.96
CA THR A 68 -7.91 -13.78 -5.81
C THR A 68 -7.61 -12.37 -5.28
N PRO A 69 -8.63 -11.59 -4.92
CA PRO A 69 -8.38 -10.24 -4.41
C PRO A 69 -7.68 -10.30 -3.06
N THR A 70 -6.94 -9.23 -2.73
CA THR A 70 -6.38 -9.10 -1.40
C THR A 70 -7.51 -9.00 -0.36
N GLU A 71 -7.29 -9.56 0.81
CA GLU A 71 -8.19 -9.42 1.94
C GLU A 71 -7.90 -8.16 2.76
N ILE A 72 -6.81 -7.45 2.43
CA ILE A 72 -6.49 -6.16 3.06
C ILE A 72 -7.48 -5.12 2.53
N PHE A 73 -8.48 -4.80 3.35
CA PHE A 73 -9.63 -3.98 2.96
C PHE A 73 -9.22 -2.61 2.42
N GLU A 74 -8.31 -1.93 3.10
CA GLU A 74 -7.85 -0.60 2.67
C GLU A 74 -7.17 -0.65 1.30
N LEU A 75 -6.37 -1.67 1.05
CA LEU A 75 -5.66 -1.81 -0.21
C LEU A 75 -6.64 -2.13 -1.35
N ARG A 76 -7.63 -2.95 -1.06
CA ARG A 76 -8.68 -3.24 -2.04
C ARG A 76 -9.46 -1.97 -2.39
N ARG A 77 -9.86 -1.19 -1.39
CA ARG A 77 -10.56 0.09 -1.59
C ARG A 77 -9.72 1.06 -2.41
N LEU A 78 -8.44 1.16 -2.09
CA LEU A 78 -7.52 2.00 -2.84
C LEU A 78 -7.51 1.61 -4.32
N ALA A 79 -7.45 0.32 -4.60
CA ALA A 79 -7.44 -0.20 -5.97
C ALA A 79 -8.77 0.03 -6.69
N GLU A 80 -9.89 -0.09 -5.99
CA GLU A 80 -11.21 0.15 -6.56
C GLU A 80 -11.43 1.63 -6.89
N ASP A 81 -10.97 2.51 -6.00
CA ASP A 81 -11.27 3.94 -6.08
C ASP A 81 -10.28 4.72 -6.95
N ASN A 82 -9.16 4.14 -7.33
CA ASN A 82 -8.09 4.84 -8.04
C ASN A 82 -7.61 4.05 -9.25
N THR A 83 -7.38 4.75 -10.35
CA THR A 83 -6.78 4.16 -11.55
C THR A 83 -5.26 4.32 -11.57
N ASP A 84 -4.75 5.25 -10.78
CA ASP A 84 -3.32 5.46 -10.58
C ASP A 84 -3.06 5.90 -9.14
N PHE A 85 -1.82 5.82 -8.73
CA PHE A 85 -1.37 6.23 -7.41
C PHE A 85 -0.09 7.04 -7.60
N GLN A 86 -0.24 8.36 -7.53
CA GLN A 86 0.87 9.28 -7.72
C GLN A 86 1.30 9.90 -6.39
N GLU A 87 2.29 10.79 -6.45
CA GLU A 87 2.83 11.42 -5.24
C GLU A 87 1.74 12.14 -4.44
N ALA A 88 0.81 12.84 -5.11
CA ALA A 88 -0.28 13.52 -4.42
C ALA A 88 -1.15 12.54 -3.62
N ASP A 89 -1.42 11.36 -4.18
CA ASP A 89 -2.19 10.33 -3.51
C ASP A 89 -1.43 9.75 -2.31
N LEU A 90 -0.13 9.56 -2.49
CA LEU A 90 0.76 9.10 -1.42
C LEU A 90 0.77 10.09 -0.25
N LEU A 91 0.92 11.37 -0.54
CA LEU A 91 0.95 12.42 0.48
C LEU A 91 -0.38 12.55 1.20
N ALA A 92 -1.50 12.49 0.47
CA ALA A 92 -2.83 12.53 1.06
C ALA A 92 -3.05 11.34 2.01
N ARG A 93 -2.68 10.14 1.58
CA ARG A 93 -2.78 8.95 2.40
C ARG A 93 -1.87 9.01 3.63
N ASN A 94 -0.66 9.54 3.44
CA ASN A 94 0.29 9.72 4.54
C ASN A 94 -0.29 10.63 5.63
N GLY A 95 -0.90 11.74 5.22
CA GLY A 95 -1.57 12.67 6.14
C GLY A 95 -2.71 12.02 6.90
N LEU A 96 -3.56 11.23 6.22
CA LEU A 96 -4.67 10.53 6.86
C LEU A 96 -4.18 9.51 7.89
N ILE A 97 -3.12 8.79 7.60
CA ILE A 97 -2.54 7.81 8.54
C ILE A 97 -2.00 8.52 9.78
N ILE A 98 -1.26 9.62 9.59
CA ILE A 98 -0.69 10.39 10.68
C ILE A 98 -1.80 11.01 11.54
N ASP A 99 -2.81 11.61 10.92
CA ASP A 99 -3.94 12.22 11.62
C ASP A 99 -4.70 11.18 12.44
N GLY A 100 -4.94 10.01 11.88
CA GLY A 100 -5.58 8.91 12.57
C GLY A 100 -4.79 8.44 13.79
N PHE A 101 -3.46 8.40 13.67
CA PHE A 101 -2.58 8.02 14.77
C PHE A 101 -2.60 9.07 15.88
N VAL A 102 -2.54 10.36 15.53
CA VAL A 102 -2.61 11.46 16.49
C VAL A 102 -3.95 11.43 17.25
N THR A 103 -5.06 11.24 16.54
CA THR A 103 -6.38 11.12 17.14
C THR A 103 -6.42 9.96 18.13
N PHE A 104 -5.88 8.81 17.74
CA PHE A 104 -5.80 7.63 18.60
C PHE A 104 -5.01 7.94 19.90
N LEU A 105 -3.87 8.60 19.79
CA LEU A 105 -3.07 8.97 20.95
C LEU A 105 -3.80 9.92 21.88
N ASP A 106 -4.54 10.88 21.34
CA ASP A 106 -5.32 11.81 22.14
C ASP A 106 -6.44 11.09 22.89
N GLN A 107 -7.10 10.15 22.25
CA GLN A 107 -8.11 9.32 22.90
C GLN A 107 -7.50 8.48 24.02
N CYS A 108 -6.31 7.94 23.84
CA CYS A 108 -5.59 7.20 24.87
C CYS A 108 -5.27 8.07 26.08
N LYS A 109 -4.91 9.34 25.87
CA LYS A 109 -4.65 10.29 26.96
C LYS A 109 -5.91 10.54 27.78
N LEU A 110 -7.07 10.62 27.14
CA LEU A 110 -8.34 10.85 27.80
C LEU A 110 -8.78 9.68 28.68
N LEU A 111 -8.27 8.49 28.41
CA LEU A 111 -8.61 7.28 29.15
C LEU A 111 -7.78 7.10 30.44
N LYS A 112 -6.81 7.94 30.68
CA LYS A 112 -5.97 7.86 31.88
C LYS A 112 -6.58 8.57 33.06
#